data_4cf4538fe6b7f469cb691c4775a92d21
#
_entry.id   4cf4538fe6b7f469cb691c4775a92d21
#
_cell.length_a   1.000
_cell.length_b   1.000
_cell.length_c   1.000
_cell.angle_alpha   90.00
_cell.angle_beta   90.00
_cell.angle_gamma   90.00
#
_symmetry.space_group_name_H-M   'P 1'
#
loop_
_entity.id
_entity.type
_entity.pdbx_description
1 polymer ?
#
loop_
_entity_poly.entity_id
_entity_poly.type
_entity_poly.pdbx_seq_one_letter_code
_entity_poly.pdbx_strand_id
1 'polypeptide(L)'
;FNAKKQLLEFLSEDIGRGDITSQLLPKRNISARIITRQIATVAGSRYAKEIFELKGCSVKILKKDGSKVKPNDTIMVISGDAKKILSCERTALNLLTRMSGIATQTDQLVKKISNKKTKLYSTRKTAPGLRYFDKEAVEIGGGGKHRLRLDEMVMIKDNHIAVGGSLLSLIKKAKKKYKKFEVEVENTVDAVLAAKEGATIIMLDNFSPVLIKKTIQVLKNQKLRHRVILEA
;
A
#
# COMPACT_ATOMS: atom_id res chain seq x y z
N PHE A 1 -8.99 -6.33 9.45
CA PHE A 1 -8.77 -7.06 8.21
C PHE A 1 -8.32 -8.49 8.51
N ASN A 2 -8.92 -9.48 7.87
CA ASN A 2 -8.55 -10.89 8.01
C ASN A 2 -7.87 -11.35 6.71
N ALA A 3 -6.54 -11.37 6.69
CA ALA A 3 -5.75 -11.74 5.52
C ALA A 3 -6.03 -13.19 5.08
N LYS A 4 -6.13 -14.13 6.03
CA LYS A 4 -6.40 -15.54 5.72
C LYS A 4 -7.72 -15.75 4.98
N LYS A 5 -8.78 -15.05 5.40
CA LYS A 5 -10.08 -15.10 4.70
C LYS A 5 -9.92 -14.61 3.25
N GLN A 6 -9.21 -13.48 3.05
CA GLN A 6 -8.99 -12.94 1.72
C GLN A 6 -8.15 -13.87 0.82
N LEU A 7 -7.14 -14.53 1.39
CA LEU A 7 -6.33 -15.51 0.64
C LEU A 7 -7.15 -16.74 0.23
N LEU A 8 -8.10 -17.19 1.05
CA LEU A 8 -9.03 -18.25 0.69
C LEU A 8 -9.98 -17.83 -0.44
N GLU A 9 -10.45 -16.57 -0.44
CA GLU A 9 -11.27 -16.01 -1.51
C GLU A 9 -10.49 -15.98 -2.83
N PHE A 10 -9.22 -15.54 -2.82
CA PHE A 10 -8.35 -15.55 -4.01
C PHE A 10 -8.10 -16.97 -4.53
N LEU A 11 -7.86 -17.95 -3.64
CA LEU A 11 -7.73 -19.34 -4.05
C LEU A 11 -9.04 -19.88 -4.65
N SER A 12 -10.18 -19.52 -4.08
CA SER A 12 -11.49 -19.94 -4.57
C SER A 12 -11.80 -19.37 -5.95
N GLU A 13 -11.42 -18.10 -6.20
CA GLU A 13 -11.56 -17.46 -7.51
C GLU A 13 -10.78 -18.19 -8.60
N ASP A 14 -9.53 -18.57 -8.32
CA ASP A 14 -8.63 -19.19 -9.29
C ASP A 14 -8.92 -20.69 -9.51
N ILE A 15 -9.20 -21.43 -8.45
CA ILE A 15 -9.41 -22.89 -8.50
C ILE A 15 -10.84 -23.25 -8.96
N GLY A 16 -11.84 -22.41 -8.65
CA GLY A 16 -13.23 -22.70 -8.97
C GLY A 16 -13.70 -24.05 -8.43
N ARG A 17 -14.23 -24.91 -9.32
CA ARG A 17 -14.70 -26.26 -9.00
C ARG A 17 -13.56 -27.30 -8.89
N GLY A 18 -12.33 -26.93 -9.23
CA GLY A 18 -11.14 -27.77 -9.15
C GLY A 18 -10.19 -27.59 -10.32
N ASP A 19 -8.92 -27.92 -10.10
CA ASP A 19 -7.89 -27.90 -11.14
C ASP A 19 -7.99 -29.19 -11.99
N ILE A 20 -8.71 -29.09 -13.12
CA ILE A 20 -8.94 -30.23 -14.02
C ILE A 20 -7.65 -30.75 -14.67
N THR A 21 -6.68 -29.87 -14.92
CA THR A 21 -5.39 -30.25 -15.51
C THR A 21 -4.55 -31.06 -14.54
N SER A 22 -4.47 -30.63 -13.29
CA SER A 22 -3.73 -31.36 -12.26
C SER A 22 -4.35 -32.73 -11.93
N GLN A 23 -5.63 -32.96 -12.23
CA GLN A 23 -6.25 -34.29 -12.09
C GLN A 23 -5.58 -35.36 -12.98
N LEU A 24 -5.01 -34.95 -14.12
CA LEU A 24 -4.30 -35.87 -15.05
C LEU A 24 -2.96 -36.34 -14.50
N LEU A 25 -2.42 -35.72 -13.47
CA LEU A 25 -1.12 -36.07 -12.91
C LEU A 25 -1.22 -37.26 -11.93
N PRO A 26 -0.16 -38.06 -11.82
CA PRO A 26 -0.08 -39.05 -10.75
C PRO A 26 0.03 -38.38 -9.38
N LYS A 27 -0.41 -39.05 -8.34
CA LYS A 27 -0.19 -38.60 -6.94
C LYS A 27 1.30 -38.71 -6.62
N ARG A 28 1.96 -37.58 -6.43
CA ARG A 28 3.41 -37.51 -6.19
C ARG A 28 3.77 -36.34 -5.30
N ASN A 29 4.57 -36.55 -4.28
CA ASN A 29 5.20 -35.47 -3.53
C ASN A 29 6.44 -34.98 -4.28
N ILE A 30 6.54 -33.66 -4.38
CA ILE A 30 7.65 -32.95 -5.03
C ILE A 30 8.18 -31.83 -4.15
N SER A 31 9.35 -31.33 -4.52
CA SER A 31 9.91 -30.07 -4.03
C SER A 31 10.00 -29.08 -5.19
N ALA A 32 9.38 -27.90 -5.03
CA ALA A 32 9.39 -26.80 -6.00
C ALA A 32 10.10 -25.58 -5.39
N ARG A 33 10.60 -24.69 -6.25
CA ARG A 33 11.25 -23.45 -5.82
C ARG A 33 10.64 -22.25 -6.55
N ILE A 34 10.38 -21.18 -5.81
CA ILE A 34 10.11 -19.86 -6.41
C ILE A 34 11.43 -19.12 -6.51
N ILE A 35 11.81 -18.78 -7.74
CA ILE A 35 13.04 -18.04 -8.06
C ILE A 35 12.68 -16.67 -8.65
N THR A 36 13.52 -15.68 -8.39
CA THR A 36 13.38 -14.36 -9.01
C THR A 36 14.10 -14.30 -10.36
N ARG A 37 13.57 -13.50 -11.30
CA ARG A 37 14.18 -13.27 -12.62
C ARG A 37 14.78 -11.89 -12.76
N GLN A 38 14.58 -11.00 -11.80
CA GLN A 38 15.07 -9.63 -11.85
C GLN A 38 15.46 -9.12 -10.44
N ILE A 39 16.16 -7.99 -10.39
CA ILE A 39 16.46 -7.30 -9.13
C ILE A 39 15.14 -6.77 -8.56
N ALA A 40 14.87 -7.09 -7.28
CA ALA A 40 13.64 -6.68 -6.61
C ALA A 40 13.81 -6.59 -5.09
N THR A 41 12.84 -5.96 -4.45
CA THR A 41 12.59 -6.04 -3.01
C THR A 41 11.46 -7.02 -2.79
N VAL A 42 11.72 -8.13 -2.10
CA VAL A 42 10.69 -9.15 -1.82
C VAL A 42 9.61 -8.56 -0.92
N ALA A 43 8.35 -8.77 -1.29
CA ALA A 43 7.21 -8.46 -0.43
C ALA A 43 6.07 -9.44 -0.69
N GLY A 44 5.38 -9.87 0.38
CA GLY A 44 4.31 -10.86 0.29
C GLY A 44 4.75 -12.31 0.40
N SER A 45 6.01 -12.58 0.78
CA SER A 45 6.51 -13.93 0.96
C SER A 45 5.73 -14.71 2.01
N ARG A 46 5.29 -14.06 3.09
CA ARG A 46 4.44 -14.65 4.12
C ARG A 46 3.07 -15.07 3.60
N TYR A 47 2.47 -14.29 2.71
CA TYR A 47 1.16 -14.60 2.12
C TYR A 47 1.26 -15.70 1.09
N ALA A 48 2.32 -15.67 0.24
CA ALA A 48 2.58 -16.78 -0.67
C ALA A 48 2.80 -18.09 0.08
N LYS A 49 3.54 -18.09 1.19
CA LYS A 49 3.68 -19.24 2.09
C LYS A 49 2.31 -19.69 2.59
N GLU A 50 1.49 -18.79 3.15
CA GLU A 50 0.19 -19.12 3.71
C GLU A 50 -0.74 -19.75 2.67
N ILE A 51 -0.73 -19.26 1.42
CA ILE A 51 -1.50 -19.84 0.30
C ILE A 51 -1.17 -21.32 0.10
N PHE A 52 0.10 -21.70 0.07
CA PHE A 52 0.51 -23.11 -0.06
C PHE A 52 0.17 -23.93 1.19
N GLU A 53 0.35 -23.37 2.38
CA GLU A 53 0.03 -24.02 3.65
C GLU A 53 -1.47 -24.28 3.83
N LEU A 54 -2.35 -23.42 3.32
CA LEU A 54 -3.80 -23.61 3.29
C LEU A 54 -4.22 -24.86 2.53
N LYS A 55 -3.39 -25.34 1.61
CA LYS A 55 -3.60 -26.61 0.87
C LYS A 55 -2.76 -27.76 1.42
N GLY A 56 -2.09 -27.58 2.57
CA GLY A 56 -1.33 -28.61 3.26
C GLY A 56 0.06 -28.87 2.67
N CYS A 57 0.65 -27.90 1.98
CA CYS A 57 2.06 -27.93 1.59
C CYS A 57 2.94 -27.40 2.72
N SER A 58 4.19 -27.84 2.78
CA SER A 58 5.22 -27.27 3.67
C SER A 58 6.03 -26.22 2.92
N VAL A 59 6.33 -25.07 3.54
CA VAL A 59 7.06 -23.98 2.90
C VAL A 59 8.18 -23.46 3.76
N LYS A 60 9.39 -23.39 3.17
CA LYS A 60 10.57 -22.74 3.76
C LYS A 60 10.86 -21.43 3.03
N ILE A 61 10.68 -20.28 3.70
CA ILE A 61 11.08 -18.97 3.17
C ILE A 61 12.60 -18.84 3.31
N LEU A 62 13.30 -18.53 2.22
CA LEU A 62 14.74 -18.25 2.18
C LEU A 62 15.02 -16.75 2.08
N LYS A 63 14.14 -15.99 1.46
CA LYS A 63 14.21 -14.52 1.38
C LYS A 63 12.94 -13.93 1.97
N LYS A 64 13.07 -13.29 3.13
CA LYS A 64 11.95 -12.65 3.85
C LYS A 64 11.54 -11.34 3.18
N ASP A 65 10.36 -10.83 3.53
CA ASP A 65 9.91 -9.51 3.12
C ASP A 65 10.94 -8.44 3.48
N GLY A 66 11.19 -7.50 2.56
CA GLY A 66 12.26 -6.49 2.64
C GLY A 66 13.62 -6.93 2.09
N SER A 67 13.86 -8.24 1.86
CA SER A 67 15.11 -8.71 1.28
C SER A 67 15.31 -8.18 -0.14
N LYS A 68 16.53 -7.75 -0.44
CA LYS A 68 16.97 -7.44 -1.81
C LYS A 68 17.41 -8.72 -2.50
N VAL A 69 16.92 -8.95 -3.69
CA VAL A 69 17.19 -10.14 -4.48
C VAL A 69 17.69 -9.78 -5.89
N LYS A 70 18.43 -10.70 -6.49
CA LYS A 70 18.93 -10.64 -7.85
C LYS A 70 18.47 -11.83 -8.67
N PRO A 71 18.60 -11.82 -10.00
CA PRO A 71 18.20 -12.97 -10.83
C PRO A 71 18.76 -14.29 -10.31
N ASN A 72 17.91 -15.33 -10.32
CA ASN A 72 18.16 -16.69 -9.85
C ASN A 72 18.23 -16.86 -8.31
N ASP A 73 18.03 -15.83 -7.51
CA ASP A 73 17.83 -16.03 -6.07
C ASP A 73 16.57 -16.86 -5.81
N THR A 74 16.67 -17.88 -4.98
CA THR A 74 15.51 -18.66 -4.51
C THR A 74 14.84 -17.91 -3.37
N ILE A 75 13.55 -17.58 -3.54
CA ILE A 75 12.73 -16.88 -2.53
C ILE A 75 12.21 -17.88 -1.50
N MET A 76 11.67 -19.01 -1.96
CA MET A 76 11.16 -20.05 -1.08
C MET A 76 11.21 -21.42 -1.73
N VAL A 77 11.17 -22.45 -0.89
CA VAL A 77 11.05 -23.86 -1.27
C VAL A 77 9.73 -24.39 -0.75
N ILE A 78 8.96 -25.06 -1.60
CA ILE A 78 7.66 -25.64 -1.31
C ILE A 78 7.76 -27.15 -1.46
N SER A 79 7.25 -27.91 -0.50
CA SER A 79 7.22 -29.37 -0.53
C SER A 79 5.82 -29.89 -0.26
N GLY A 80 5.37 -30.86 -1.04
CA GLY A 80 4.04 -31.44 -0.91
C GLY A 80 3.55 -32.14 -2.16
N ASP A 81 2.26 -32.44 -2.18
CA ASP A 81 1.61 -33.08 -3.34
C ASP A 81 1.66 -32.13 -4.56
N ALA A 82 2.11 -32.62 -5.71
CA ALA A 82 2.29 -31.86 -6.94
C ALA A 82 1.00 -31.14 -7.38
N LYS A 83 -0.15 -31.80 -7.27
CA LYS A 83 -1.45 -31.21 -7.64
C LYS A 83 -1.80 -30.01 -6.78
N LYS A 84 -1.53 -30.09 -5.47
CA LYS A 84 -1.77 -29.00 -4.53
C LYS A 84 -0.83 -27.83 -4.76
N ILE A 85 0.45 -28.09 -5.05
CA ILE A 85 1.42 -27.04 -5.38
C ILE A 85 0.99 -26.29 -6.64
N LEU A 86 0.66 -27.01 -7.71
CA LEU A 86 0.25 -26.42 -8.99
C LEU A 86 -1.04 -25.60 -8.88
N SER A 87 -2.04 -26.10 -8.14
CA SER A 87 -3.30 -25.38 -7.95
C SER A 87 -3.17 -24.10 -7.11
N CYS A 88 -2.07 -23.92 -6.36
CA CYS A 88 -1.80 -22.72 -5.59
C CYS A 88 -0.85 -21.73 -6.29
N GLU A 89 -0.10 -22.22 -7.26
CA GLU A 89 1.04 -21.50 -7.85
C GLU A 89 0.63 -20.12 -8.35
N ARG A 90 -0.40 -20.07 -9.19
CA ARG A 90 -0.79 -18.81 -9.85
C ARG A 90 -1.21 -17.75 -8.84
N THR A 91 -2.08 -18.10 -7.92
CA THR A 91 -2.54 -17.19 -6.86
C THR A 91 -1.37 -16.69 -6.00
N ALA A 92 -0.48 -17.59 -5.58
CA ALA A 92 0.70 -17.22 -4.78
C ALA A 92 1.66 -16.30 -5.54
N LEU A 93 1.94 -16.62 -6.81
CA LEU A 93 2.82 -15.81 -7.65
C LEU A 93 2.21 -14.44 -7.99
N ASN A 94 0.92 -14.36 -8.28
CA ASN A 94 0.26 -13.09 -8.57
C ASN A 94 0.39 -12.12 -7.39
N LEU A 95 0.14 -12.60 -6.17
CA LEU A 95 0.25 -11.75 -4.98
C LEU A 95 1.71 -11.38 -4.67
N LEU A 96 2.62 -12.35 -4.71
CA LEU A 96 4.05 -12.15 -4.45
C LEU A 96 4.68 -11.18 -5.46
N THR A 97 4.39 -11.33 -6.76
CA THR A 97 4.95 -10.46 -7.80
C THR A 97 4.38 -9.04 -7.73
N ARG A 98 3.07 -8.89 -7.48
CA ARG A 98 2.45 -7.58 -7.29
C ARG A 98 3.06 -6.85 -6.10
N MET A 99 3.10 -7.48 -4.95
CA MET A 99 3.64 -6.85 -3.74
C MET A 99 5.12 -6.54 -3.87
N SER A 100 5.92 -7.44 -4.45
CA SER A 100 7.34 -7.19 -4.68
C SER A 100 7.58 -6.07 -5.69
N GLY A 101 6.75 -5.95 -6.73
CA GLY A 101 6.79 -4.84 -7.67
C GLY A 101 6.53 -3.49 -6.99
N ILE A 102 5.48 -3.39 -6.17
CA ILE A 102 5.15 -2.20 -5.38
C ILE A 102 6.29 -1.86 -4.41
N ALA A 103 6.80 -2.84 -3.66
CA ALA A 103 7.88 -2.62 -2.70
C ALA A 103 9.17 -2.16 -3.39
N THR A 104 9.50 -2.73 -4.55
CA THR A 104 10.67 -2.35 -5.36
C THR A 104 10.56 -0.91 -5.84
N GLN A 105 9.43 -0.53 -6.42
CA GLN A 105 9.19 0.83 -6.89
C GLN A 105 9.22 1.83 -5.72
N THR A 106 8.61 1.47 -4.59
CA THR A 106 8.62 2.30 -3.38
C THR A 106 10.04 2.52 -2.86
N ASP A 107 10.85 1.46 -2.76
CA ASP A 107 12.26 1.54 -2.34
C ASP A 107 13.08 2.47 -3.24
N GLN A 108 12.87 2.38 -4.56
CA GLN A 108 13.53 3.27 -5.52
C GLN A 108 13.12 4.74 -5.31
N LEU A 109 11.84 5.02 -5.09
CA LEU A 109 11.35 6.37 -4.85
C LEU A 109 11.83 6.92 -3.50
N VAL A 110 11.79 6.12 -2.44
CA VAL A 110 12.30 6.52 -1.11
C VAL A 110 13.79 6.86 -1.17
N LYS A 111 14.59 6.10 -1.92
CA LYS A 111 16.02 6.40 -2.13
C LYS A 111 16.26 7.70 -2.90
N LYS A 112 15.36 8.07 -3.82
CA LYS A 112 15.46 9.35 -4.55
C LYS A 112 15.12 10.55 -3.67
N ILE A 113 14.36 10.35 -2.57
CA ILE A 113 14.05 11.41 -1.61
C ILE A 113 15.29 11.65 -0.73
N SER A 114 16.10 12.65 -1.08
CA SER A 114 17.33 12.97 -0.35
C SER A 114 17.09 13.56 1.03
N ASN A 115 15.91 14.18 1.27
CA ASN A 115 15.56 14.79 2.53
C ASN A 115 14.94 13.79 3.50
N LYS A 116 15.65 13.44 4.57
CA LYS A 116 15.20 12.49 5.61
C LYS A 116 13.91 12.92 6.34
N LYS A 117 13.50 14.20 6.24
CA LYS A 117 12.26 14.71 6.85
C LYS A 117 11.04 14.48 5.95
N THR A 118 11.25 14.24 4.66
CA THR A 118 10.18 13.96 3.70
C THR A 118 9.94 12.45 3.64
N LYS A 119 8.68 12.04 3.71
CA LYS A 119 8.27 10.63 3.65
C LYS A 119 7.32 10.41 2.48
N LEU A 120 7.46 9.26 1.83
CA LEU A 120 6.55 8.81 0.79
C LEU A 120 5.38 8.05 1.43
N TYR A 121 4.16 8.38 1.05
CA TYR A 121 2.95 7.70 1.53
C TYR A 121 2.13 7.11 0.38
N SER A 122 1.45 6.00 0.65
CA SER A 122 0.46 5.44 -0.28
C SER A 122 -0.87 6.18 -0.18
N THR A 123 -1.67 6.10 -1.23
CA THR A 123 -3.04 6.65 -1.28
C THR A 123 -4.09 5.54 -1.16
N ARG A 124 -5.39 5.89 -1.27
CA ARG A 124 -6.49 4.93 -1.41
C ARG A 124 -6.79 4.55 -2.86
N LYS A 125 -6.02 5.06 -3.83
CA LYS A 125 -6.13 4.72 -5.27
C LYS A 125 -5.48 3.35 -5.51
N THR A 126 -6.15 2.29 -5.09
CA THR A 126 -5.69 0.89 -5.12
C THR A 126 -6.71 0.02 -5.85
N ALA A 127 -6.29 -1.14 -6.35
CA ALA A 127 -7.21 -2.13 -6.88
C ALA A 127 -8.18 -2.61 -5.78
N PRO A 128 -9.49 -2.76 -6.07
CA PRO A 128 -10.45 -3.34 -5.14
C PRO A 128 -9.99 -4.71 -4.62
N GLY A 129 -10.19 -4.97 -3.33
CA GLY A 129 -9.76 -6.21 -2.68
C GLY A 129 -8.27 -6.27 -2.31
N LEU A 130 -7.38 -5.50 -2.98
CA LEU A 130 -5.93 -5.61 -2.81
C LEU A 130 -5.32 -4.51 -1.92
N ARG A 131 -6.09 -3.52 -1.48
CA ARG A 131 -5.58 -2.34 -0.74
C ARG A 131 -4.69 -2.68 0.45
N TYR A 132 -5.08 -3.66 1.23
CA TYR A 132 -4.28 -4.07 2.38
C TYR A 132 -2.89 -4.53 1.97
N PHE A 133 -2.81 -5.43 1.00
CA PHE A 133 -1.56 -5.98 0.47
C PHE A 133 -0.71 -4.92 -0.22
N ASP A 134 -1.32 -4.04 -1.01
CA ASP A 134 -0.64 -2.94 -1.68
C ASP A 134 0.02 -1.99 -0.67
N LYS A 135 -0.69 -1.62 0.40
CA LYS A 135 -0.16 -0.74 1.44
C LYS A 135 0.91 -1.40 2.32
N GLU A 136 0.77 -2.69 2.60
CA GLU A 136 1.82 -3.50 3.22
C GLU A 136 3.10 -3.50 2.36
N ALA A 137 2.96 -3.66 1.06
CA ALA A 137 4.08 -3.64 0.13
C ALA A 137 4.77 -2.26 0.09
N VAL A 138 4.01 -1.16 0.14
CA VAL A 138 4.57 0.19 0.28
C VAL A 138 5.39 0.32 1.57
N GLU A 139 4.89 -0.18 2.70
CA GLU A 139 5.61 -0.13 3.98
C GLU A 139 6.89 -0.96 3.93
N ILE A 140 6.84 -2.17 3.35
CA ILE A 140 8.03 -3.02 3.13
C ILE A 140 9.08 -2.31 2.27
N GLY A 141 8.65 -1.51 1.28
CA GLY A 141 9.50 -0.68 0.45
C GLY A 141 10.06 0.58 1.13
N GLY A 142 9.68 0.86 2.41
CA GLY A 142 10.14 2.00 3.18
C GLY A 142 9.22 3.23 3.13
N GLY A 143 8.05 3.14 2.52
CA GLY A 143 7.01 4.16 2.53
C GLY A 143 6.06 4.06 3.73
N GLY A 144 5.10 4.96 3.81
CA GLY A 144 4.05 4.97 4.83
C GLY A 144 2.69 4.55 4.26
N LYS A 145 1.83 3.99 5.10
CA LYS A 145 0.52 3.48 4.65
C LYS A 145 -0.54 4.56 4.46
N HIS A 146 -0.48 5.67 5.17
CA HIS A 146 -1.62 6.60 5.27
C HIS A 146 -2.91 5.84 5.66
N ARG A 147 -4.09 6.49 5.70
CA ARG A 147 -5.36 5.82 6.05
C ARG A 147 -5.70 4.67 5.09
N LEU A 148 -6.14 3.55 5.66
CA LEU A 148 -6.66 2.41 4.91
C LEU A 148 -8.11 2.62 4.49
N ARG A 149 -8.92 3.17 5.41
CA ARG A 149 -10.37 3.27 5.29
C ARG A 149 -10.84 4.70 5.56
N LEU A 150 -12.10 4.96 5.24
CA LEU A 150 -12.72 6.28 5.44
C LEU A 150 -12.95 6.61 6.91
N ASP A 151 -13.10 5.60 7.76
CA ASP A 151 -13.37 5.72 9.19
C ASP A 151 -12.13 6.01 10.05
N GLU A 152 -10.92 5.94 9.48
CA GLU A 152 -9.68 6.12 10.23
C GLU A 152 -9.24 7.58 10.38
N MET A 153 -9.57 8.43 9.41
CA MET A 153 -9.23 9.86 9.44
C MET A 153 -10.14 10.68 8.54
N VAL A 154 -10.62 11.79 9.07
CA VAL A 154 -11.36 12.78 8.27
C VAL A 154 -10.42 13.43 7.26
N MET A 155 -10.85 13.49 6.00
CA MET A 155 -10.19 14.20 4.91
C MET A 155 -11.25 14.98 4.14
N ILE A 156 -11.20 16.31 4.25
CA ILE A 156 -12.08 17.23 3.53
C ILE A 156 -11.49 17.46 2.15
N LYS A 157 -12.30 17.32 1.11
CA LYS A 157 -11.93 17.44 -0.30
C LYS A 157 -12.91 18.31 -1.06
N ASP A 158 -12.57 18.66 -2.28
CA ASP A 158 -13.37 19.41 -3.26
C ASP A 158 -14.83 18.94 -3.30
N ASN A 159 -15.06 17.66 -3.47
CA ASN A 159 -16.41 17.07 -3.50
C ASN A 159 -17.20 17.31 -2.20
N HIS A 160 -16.52 17.28 -1.04
CA HIS A 160 -17.16 17.60 0.23
C HIS A 160 -17.52 19.09 0.34
N ILE A 161 -16.67 19.95 -0.20
CA ILE A 161 -16.89 21.41 -0.21
C ILE A 161 -18.07 21.73 -1.11
N ALA A 162 -18.14 21.14 -2.29
CA ALA A 162 -19.25 21.33 -3.24
C ALA A 162 -20.62 21.00 -2.62
N VAL A 163 -20.71 19.94 -1.82
CA VAL A 163 -21.94 19.55 -1.13
C VAL A 163 -22.15 20.30 0.19
N GLY A 164 -21.08 20.55 0.93
CA GLY A 164 -21.13 21.13 2.28
C GLY A 164 -21.17 22.66 2.34
N GLY A 165 -21.09 23.34 1.19
CA GLY A 165 -21.24 24.78 1.00
C GLY A 165 -19.97 25.61 1.17
N SER A 166 -19.09 25.33 2.14
CA SER A 166 -17.81 26.04 2.27
C SER A 166 -16.75 25.26 3.03
N LEU A 167 -15.50 25.45 2.65
CA LEU A 167 -14.33 24.90 3.32
C LEU A 167 -14.32 25.25 4.81
N LEU A 168 -14.54 26.52 5.15
CA LEU A 168 -14.55 27.01 6.55
C LEU A 168 -15.60 26.28 7.40
N SER A 169 -16.82 26.12 6.88
CA SER A 169 -17.91 25.43 7.58
C SER A 169 -17.53 23.99 7.89
N LEU A 170 -16.97 23.27 6.92
CA LEU A 170 -16.55 21.86 7.08
C LEU A 170 -15.40 21.72 8.07
N ILE A 171 -14.40 22.61 8.02
CA ILE A 171 -13.28 22.61 8.98
C ILE A 171 -13.81 22.84 10.41
N LYS A 172 -14.71 23.81 10.62
CA LYS A 172 -15.32 24.05 11.93
C LYS A 172 -16.09 22.83 12.46
N LYS A 173 -16.83 22.14 11.59
CA LYS A 173 -17.54 20.88 11.94
C LYS A 173 -16.56 19.77 12.29
N ALA A 174 -15.49 19.61 11.50
CA ALA A 174 -14.45 18.60 11.75
C ALA A 174 -13.75 18.84 13.08
N LYS A 175 -13.31 20.07 13.34
CA LYS A 175 -12.61 20.48 14.57
C LYS A 175 -13.41 20.22 15.85
N LYS A 176 -14.75 20.33 15.81
CA LYS A 176 -15.62 20.04 16.95
C LYS A 176 -15.63 18.56 17.33
N LYS A 177 -15.38 17.65 16.38
CA LYS A 177 -15.53 16.19 16.57
C LYS A 177 -14.20 15.44 16.58
N TYR A 178 -13.18 15.97 15.91
CA TYR A 178 -11.92 15.26 15.66
C TYR A 178 -10.71 16.12 15.99
N LYS A 179 -9.77 15.54 16.74
CA LYS A 179 -8.49 16.20 17.08
C LYS A 179 -7.52 16.28 15.92
N LYS A 180 -7.62 15.33 14.96
CA LYS A 180 -6.77 15.27 13.78
C LYS A 180 -7.67 15.11 12.55
N PHE A 181 -7.42 15.93 11.56
CA PHE A 181 -8.10 15.84 10.27
C PHE A 181 -7.23 16.47 9.18
N GLU A 182 -7.46 16.05 7.98
CA GLU A 182 -6.78 16.49 6.76
C GLU A 182 -7.71 17.32 5.90
N VAL A 183 -7.12 18.30 5.21
CA VAL A 183 -7.80 19.13 4.22
C VAL A 183 -6.99 19.13 2.93
N GLU A 184 -7.60 18.74 1.84
CA GLU A 184 -7.06 18.83 0.48
C GLU A 184 -7.44 20.17 -0.12
N VAL A 185 -6.48 20.92 -0.66
CA VAL A 185 -6.64 22.29 -1.16
C VAL A 185 -5.93 22.46 -2.51
N GLU A 186 -6.48 23.32 -3.37
CA GLU A 186 -5.96 23.57 -4.71
C GLU A 186 -5.26 24.95 -4.84
N ASN A 187 -5.23 25.75 -3.76
CA ASN A 187 -4.61 27.07 -3.77
C ASN A 187 -4.02 27.47 -2.41
N THR A 188 -3.14 28.47 -2.43
CA THR A 188 -2.44 28.95 -1.22
C THR A 188 -3.38 29.60 -0.21
N VAL A 189 -4.48 30.24 -0.65
CA VAL A 189 -5.42 30.94 0.25
C VAL A 189 -6.12 29.93 1.13
N ASP A 190 -6.62 28.86 0.55
CA ASP A 190 -7.28 27.77 1.27
C ASP A 190 -6.30 26.98 2.15
N ALA A 191 -5.03 26.83 1.74
CA ALA A 191 -3.99 26.24 2.60
C ALA A 191 -3.78 27.08 3.88
N VAL A 192 -3.75 28.40 3.74
CA VAL A 192 -3.62 29.33 4.88
C VAL A 192 -4.87 29.29 5.76
N LEU A 193 -6.05 29.29 5.17
CA LEU A 193 -7.32 29.18 5.87
C LEU A 193 -7.38 27.87 6.69
N ALA A 194 -7.07 26.75 6.05
CA ALA A 194 -7.06 25.44 6.71
C ALA A 194 -6.08 25.41 7.90
N ALA A 195 -4.88 25.97 7.74
CA ALA A 195 -3.89 26.05 8.81
C ALA A 195 -4.35 26.95 9.98
N LYS A 196 -4.96 28.09 9.70
CA LYS A 196 -5.50 29.01 10.73
C LYS A 196 -6.62 28.37 11.53
N GLU A 197 -7.50 27.66 10.85
CA GLU A 197 -8.67 27.04 11.45
C GLU A 197 -8.35 25.71 12.18
N GLY A 198 -7.12 25.17 12.03
CA GLY A 198 -6.62 24.07 12.84
C GLY A 198 -6.61 22.71 12.16
N ALA A 199 -6.58 22.65 10.82
CA ALA A 199 -6.23 21.42 10.12
C ALA A 199 -4.86 20.92 10.56
N THR A 200 -4.73 19.62 10.79
CA THR A 200 -3.46 19.02 11.22
C THR A 200 -2.59 18.56 10.05
N ILE A 201 -3.25 18.23 8.94
CA ILE A 201 -2.61 17.86 7.68
C ILE A 201 -3.26 18.68 6.56
N ILE A 202 -2.45 19.20 5.66
CA ILE A 202 -2.91 19.94 4.48
C ILE A 202 -2.25 19.29 3.27
N MET A 203 -3.06 18.72 2.38
CA MET A 203 -2.62 18.21 1.10
C MET A 203 -2.74 19.30 0.04
N LEU A 204 -1.64 19.58 -0.62
CA LEU A 204 -1.52 20.54 -1.71
C LEU A 204 -1.76 19.81 -3.03
N ASP A 205 -3.04 19.69 -3.43
CA ASP A 205 -3.41 18.89 -4.59
C ASP A 205 -3.01 19.58 -5.90
N ASN A 206 -2.31 18.84 -6.75
CA ASN A 206 -1.82 19.32 -8.05
C ASN A 206 -0.96 20.61 -8.03
N PHE A 207 -0.33 20.93 -6.90
CA PHE A 207 0.56 22.08 -6.84
C PHE A 207 1.86 21.82 -7.60
N SER A 208 2.30 22.83 -8.38
CA SER A 208 3.66 22.81 -8.94
C SER A 208 4.71 22.99 -7.82
N PRO A 209 5.94 22.52 -8.01
CA PRO A 209 7.03 22.73 -7.03
C PRO A 209 7.25 24.21 -6.66
N VAL A 210 7.02 25.13 -7.60
CA VAL A 210 7.09 26.58 -7.36
C VAL A 210 5.98 27.04 -6.41
N LEU A 211 4.75 26.59 -6.65
CA LEU A 211 3.60 26.93 -5.81
C LEU A 211 3.72 26.33 -4.41
N ILE A 212 4.24 25.10 -4.29
CA ILE A 212 4.55 24.48 -2.99
C ILE A 212 5.52 25.34 -2.19
N LYS A 213 6.64 25.77 -2.80
CA LYS A 213 7.63 26.66 -2.15
C LYS A 213 7.00 27.98 -1.70
N LYS A 214 6.21 28.61 -2.57
CA LYS A 214 5.48 29.86 -2.26
C LYS A 214 4.54 29.68 -1.08
N THR A 215 3.74 28.62 -1.08
CA THR A 215 2.80 28.31 0.00
C THR A 215 3.51 28.06 1.33
N ILE A 216 4.60 27.31 1.32
CA ILE A 216 5.45 27.10 2.51
C ILE A 216 5.94 28.46 3.06
N GLN A 217 6.39 29.36 2.19
CA GLN A 217 6.87 30.68 2.63
C GLN A 217 5.76 31.53 3.23
N VAL A 218 4.56 31.53 2.63
CA VAL A 218 3.39 32.24 3.16
C VAL A 218 3.01 31.69 4.55
N LEU A 219 2.98 30.36 4.71
CA LEU A 219 2.70 29.73 6.00
C LEU A 219 3.77 30.05 7.05
N LYS A 220 5.05 30.16 6.67
CA LYS A 220 6.14 30.59 7.57
C LYS A 220 5.93 32.04 8.03
N ASN A 221 5.68 32.97 7.11
CA ASN A 221 5.48 34.40 7.41
C ASN A 221 4.31 34.61 8.36
N GLN A 222 3.27 33.78 8.28
CA GLN A 222 2.11 33.80 9.19
C GLN A 222 2.27 32.95 10.46
N LYS A 223 3.45 32.39 10.71
CA LYS A 223 3.76 31.51 11.86
C LYS A 223 2.85 30.28 11.95
N LEU A 224 2.39 29.76 10.81
CA LEU A 224 1.49 28.59 10.73
C LEU A 224 2.21 27.30 10.32
N ARG A 225 3.38 27.39 9.66
CA ARG A 225 4.08 26.23 9.08
C ARG A 225 4.37 25.11 10.09
N HIS A 226 4.70 25.46 11.34
CA HIS A 226 5.03 24.49 12.39
C HIS A 226 3.82 23.77 12.97
N ARG A 227 2.61 24.22 12.67
CA ARG A 227 1.35 23.68 13.20
C ARG A 227 0.76 22.57 12.32
N VAL A 228 1.27 22.40 11.10
CA VAL A 228 0.67 21.52 10.09
C VAL A 228 1.71 20.59 9.46
N ILE A 229 1.26 19.39 9.11
CA ILE A 229 1.96 18.51 8.18
C ILE A 229 1.50 18.91 6.78
N LEU A 230 2.44 19.06 5.85
CA LEU A 230 2.10 19.30 4.44
C LEU A 230 2.34 18.03 3.66
N GLU A 231 1.37 17.67 2.82
CA GLU A 231 1.45 16.63 1.81
C GLU A 231 1.30 17.27 0.41
N ALA A 232 1.89 16.63 -0.63
CA ALA A 232 1.81 17.09 -2.02
C ALA A 232 1.94 15.89 -2.98
#